data_dcbabe4d20abfadf4734a83898356b00
#
_entry.id   dcbabe4d20abfadf4734a83898356b00
#
_cell.length_a   1.000
_cell.length_b   1.000
_cell.length_c   1.000
_cell.angle_alpha   90.00
_cell.angle_beta   90.00
_cell.angle_gamma   90.00
#
_symmetry.space_group_name_H-M   'P 1'
#
loop_
_entity.id
_entity.type
_entity.pdbx_description
1 polymer ?
#
loop_
_entity_poly.entity_id
_entity_poly.type
_entity_poly.pdbx_seq_one_letter_code
_entity_poly.pdbx_strand_id
1 'polypeptide(L)'
;MDKIERVPEYTAVITQEILERYDGVVRVWDTPRSAIDGGQVVDKITQPTEVLVSEEEKDIYGSLPQRAKVRYGGGKEGWVLYQMLAKMG
;
A
#
# COMPACT_ATOMS: atom_id res chain seq x y z
N MET A 1 -4.36 1.56 19.06
CA MET A 1 -5.33 1.50 17.95
C MET A 1 -4.75 2.21 16.73
N ASP A 2 -4.79 1.54 15.59
CA ASP A 2 -4.23 2.13 14.38
C ASP A 2 -5.10 3.26 13.86
N LYS A 3 -4.47 4.22 13.21
CA LYS A 3 -5.15 5.41 12.72
C LYS A 3 -4.98 5.54 11.22
N ILE A 4 -6.08 5.80 10.51
CA ILE A 4 -6.05 6.04 9.08
C ILE A 4 -6.07 7.54 8.86
N GLU A 5 -5.08 8.04 8.13
CA GLU A 5 -4.97 9.46 7.82
C GLU A 5 -5.05 9.68 6.32
N ARG A 6 -5.84 10.65 5.91
CA ARG A 6 -5.77 11.16 4.56
C ARG A 6 -4.50 11.97 4.42
N VAL A 7 -3.79 11.73 3.33
CA VAL A 7 -2.59 12.50 3.02
C VAL A 7 -2.78 13.19 1.67
N PRO A 8 -2.04 14.29 1.42
CA PRO A 8 -2.02 14.83 0.06
C PRO A 8 -1.56 13.73 -0.89
N GLU A 9 -2.31 13.51 -1.96
CA GLU A 9 -1.98 12.43 -2.88
C GLU A 9 -0.55 12.55 -3.38
N TYR A 10 0.16 11.45 -3.41
CA TYR A 10 1.51 11.42 -3.96
C TYR A 10 1.70 10.14 -4.76
N THR A 11 2.66 10.18 -5.67
CA THR A 11 3.00 9.05 -6.51
C THR A 11 4.06 8.19 -5.82
N ALA A 12 3.85 6.88 -5.83
CA ALA A 12 4.84 5.92 -5.40
C ALA A 12 4.98 4.85 -6.47
N VAL A 13 6.02 4.05 -6.40
CA VAL A 13 6.27 3.00 -7.38
C VAL A 13 6.56 1.70 -6.66
N ILE A 14 5.95 0.62 -7.16
CA ILE A 14 6.37 -0.73 -6.81
C ILE A 14 7.42 -1.09 -7.85
N THR A 15 8.68 -1.10 -7.44
CA THR A 15 9.80 -1.30 -8.36
C THR A 15 10.10 -2.77 -8.58
N GLN A 16 10.88 -3.08 -9.63
CA GLN A 16 11.33 -4.43 -9.86
C GLN A 16 12.17 -4.94 -8.67
N GLU A 17 12.97 -4.08 -8.08
CA GLU A 17 13.77 -4.43 -6.91
C GLU A 17 12.89 -4.83 -5.72
N ILE A 18 11.81 -4.09 -5.51
CA ILE A 18 10.85 -4.42 -4.45
C ILE A 18 10.21 -5.77 -4.72
N LEU A 19 9.79 -6.00 -5.95
CA LEU A 19 9.18 -7.29 -6.32
C LEU A 19 10.14 -8.44 -6.07
N GLU A 20 11.41 -8.29 -6.45
CA GLU A 20 12.40 -9.34 -6.22
C GLU A 20 12.62 -9.61 -4.75
N ARG A 21 12.53 -8.59 -3.91
CA ARG A 21 12.70 -8.73 -2.46
C ARG A 21 11.53 -9.49 -1.81
N TYR A 22 10.36 -9.44 -2.39
CA TYR A 22 9.13 -10.01 -1.84
C TYR A 22 8.56 -11.14 -2.71
N ASP A 23 9.42 -11.94 -3.30
CA ASP A 23 9.04 -13.13 -4.08
C ASP A 23 8.21 -12.81 -5.32
N GLY A 24 8.37 -11.62 -5.87
CA GLY A 24 7.73 -11.26 -7.14
C GLY A 24 6.28 -10.85 -7.03
N VAL A 25 5.75 -10.65 -5.82
CA VAL A 25 4.35 -10.29 -5.66
C VAL A 25 4.14 -9.29 -4.53
N VAL A 26 3.32 -8.28 -4.79
CA VAL A 26 2.82 -7.36 -3.76
C VAL A 26 1.30 -7.56 -3.67
N ARG A 27 0.84 -7.98 -2.50
CA ARG A 27 -0.58 -8.23 -2.28
C ARG A 27 -1.32 -6.93 -2.03
N VAL A 28 -2.50 -6.84 -2.63
CA VAL A 28 -3.41 -5.70 -2.44
C VAL A 28 -4.59 -6.19 -1.61
N TRP A 29 -4.84 -5.51 -0.50
CA TRP A 29 -5.88 -5.89 0.46
C TRP A 29 -7.08 -4.98 0.31
N ASP A 30 -8.26 -5.47 0.70
CA ASP A 30 -9.48 -4.67 0.66
C ASP A 30 -9.64 -3.76 1.88
N THR A 31 -8.83 -3.96 2.92
CA THR A 31 -8.94 -3.21 4.17
C THR A 31 -7.56 -2.81 4.68
N PRO A 32 -7.49 -1.77 5.53
CA PRO A 32 -6.28 -1.49 6.29
C PRO A 32 -6.03 -2.60 7.31
N ARG A 33 -4.83 -2.66 7.82
CA ARG A 33 -4.44 -3.70 8.78
C ARG A 33 -5.24 -3.66 10.07
N SER A 34 -5.74 -2.48 10.43
CA SER A 34 -6.53 -2.31 11.65
C SER A 34 -7.89 -2.97 11.61
N ALA A 35 -8.33 -3.46 10.46
CA ALA A 35 -9.56 -4.24 10.39
C ALA A 35 -9.41 -5.54 11.19
N ILE A 36 -10.48 -5.94 11.85
CA ILE A 36 -10.45 -7.06 12.81
C ILE A 36 -9.89 -8.34 12.19
N ASP A 37 -10.27 -8.63 10.97
CA ASP A 37 -9.85 -9.86 10.28
C ASP A 37 -8.66 -9.64 9.34
N GLY A 38 -8.12 -8.43 9.29
CA GLY A 38 -7.03 -8.09 8.39
C GLY A 38 -7.43 -7.99 6.92
N GLY A 39 -8.70 -8.26 6.60
CA GLY A 39 -9.21 -8.17 5.24
C GLY A 39 -8.82 -9.34 4.36
N GLN A 40 -9.11 -9.20 3.08
CA GLN A 40 -8.83 -10.20 2.06
C GLN A 40 -7.95 -9.62 0.97
N VAL A 41 -7.13 -10.46 0.37
CA VAL A 41 -6.34 -10.09 -0.79
C VAL A 41 -7.28 -10.02 -2.00
N VAL A 42 -7.38 -8.83 -2.61
CA VAL A 42 -8.27 -8.62 -3.75
C VAL A 42 -7.52 -8.53 -5.06
N ASP A 43 -6.19 -8.35 -5.01
CA ASP A 43 -5.37 -8.30 -6.21
C ASP A 43 -3.92 -8.57 -5.84
N LYS A 44 -3.11 -8.85 -6.86
CA LYS A 44 -1.66 -9.04 -6.70
C LYS A 44 -0.95 -8.27 -7.80
N ILE A 45 0.04 -7.49 -7.41
CA ILE A 45 0.86 -6.75 -8.35
C ILE A 45 2.14 -7.53 -8.57
N THR A 46 2.37 -7.95 -9.81
CA THR A 46 3.51 -8.80 -10.16
C THR A 46 4.48 -8.14 -11.13
N GLN A 47 4.23 -6.88 -11.47
CA GLN A 47 5.06 -6.10 -12.38
C GLN A 47 5.31 -4.73 -11.76
N PRO A 48 6.40 -4.04 -12.12
CA PRO A 48 6.61 -2.66 -11.69
C PRO A 48 5.39 -1.81 -12.01
N THR A 49 4.88 -1.10 -11.02
CA THR A 49 3.62 -0.37 -11.15
C THR A 49 3.71 0.95 -10.41
N GLU A 50 3.28 2.03 -11.08
CA GLU A 50 3.14 3.33 -10.46
C GLU A 50 1.76 3.42 -9.80
N VAL A 51 1.71 3.93 -8.59
CA VAL A 51 0.47 4.03 -7.81
C VAL A 51 0.31 5.41 -7.23
N LEU A 52 -0.93 5.82 -6.97
CA LEU A 52 -1.25 7.06 -6.27
C LEU A 52 -1.67 6.70 -4.84
N VAL A 53 -0.99 7.27 -3.87
CA VAL A 53 -1.28 7.05 -2.45
C VAL A 53 -2.20 8.15 -1.96
N SER A 54 -3.32 7.80 -1.35
CA SER A 54 -4.31 8.77 -0.85
C SER A 54 -4.54 8.69 0.65
N GLU A 55 -4.25 7.56 1.26
CA GLU A 55 -4.41 7.39 2.70
C GLU A 55 -3.27 6.52 3.24
N GLU A 56 -2.92 6.76 4.51
CA GLU A 56 -1.90 5.95 5.19
C GLU A 56 -2.43 5.51 6.54
N GLU A 57 -2.19 4.25 6.87
CA GLU A 57 -2.54 3.71 8.17
C GLU A 57 -1.31 3.70 9.05
N LYS A 58 -1.38 4.40 10.18
CA LYS A 58 -0.29 4.46 11.15
C LYS A 58 -0.69 3.78 12.44
N ASP A 59 0.29 3.19 13.12
CA ASP A 59 0.01 2.61 14.42
C ASP A 59 -0.15 3.72 15.47
N ILE A 60 -0.48 3.32 16.68
CA ILE A 60 -0.72 4.25 17.79
C ILE A 60 0.52 5.09 18.12
N TYR A 61 1.70 4.58 17.83
CA TYR A 61 2.97 5.26 18.10
C TYR A 61 3.45 6.12 16.96
N GLY A 62 2.81 6.02 15.80
CA GLY A 62 2.87 6.99 14.72
C GLY A 62 4.16 7.14 13.96
N SER A 63 5.12 6.23 14.11
CA SER A 63 6.42 6.47 13.48
C SER A 63 6.44 6.20 11.99
N LEU A 64 5.87 5.08 11.54
CA LEU A 64 5.81 4.74 10.12
C LEU A 64 4.46 4.15 9.76
N PRO A 65 3.94 4.44 8.56
CA PRO A 65 2.72 3.81 8.10
C PRO A 65 2.88 2.29 7.99
N GLN A 66 1.80 1.56 8.23
CA GLN A 66 1.78 0.11 8.07
C GLN A 66 1.25 -0.28 6.71
N ARG A 67 0.09 0.26 6.33
CA ARG A 67 -0.51 0.08 5.01
C ARG A 67 -0.84 1.43 4.41
N ALA A 68 -0.89 1.50 3.10
CA ALA A 68 -1.28 2.70 2.38
C ALA A 68 -2.35 2.33 1.36
N LYS A 69 -3.33 3.22 1.21
CA LYS A 69 -4.36 3.05 0.20
C LYS A 69 -3.84 3.60 -1.11
N VAL A 70 -3.85 2.78 -2.14
CA VAL A 70 -3.31 3.12 -3.45
C VAL A 70 -4.36 2.94 -4.53
N ARG A 71 -4.22 3.72 -5.59
CA ARG A 71 -5.01 3.59 -6.81
C ARG A 71 -4.07 3.37 -7.98
N TYR A 72 -4.38 2.40 -8.83
CA TYR A 72 -3.52 2.00 -9.93
C TYR A 72 -4.33 1.36 -11.04
N GLY A 73 -3.69 1.06 -12.15
CA GLY A 73 -4.28 0.25 -13.21
C GLY A 73 -5.59 0.76 -13.76
N GLY A 74 -5.78 2.08 -13.85
CA GLY A 74 -6.97 2.65 -14.47
C GLY A 74 -8.21 2.66 -13.58
N GLY A 75 -8.03 2.54 -12.25
CA GLY A 75 -9.16 2.67 -11.33
C GLY A 75 -9.25 1.60 -10.26
N LYS A 76 -8.32 0.67 -10.25
CA LYS A 76 -8.25 -0.30 -9.16
C LYS A 76 -7.75 0.40 -7.89
N GLU A 77 -8.25 -0.03 -6.75
CA GLU A 77 -7.93 0.60 -5.48
C GLU A 77 -7.84 -0.45 -4.39
N GLY A 78 -6.95 -0.23 -3.45
CA GLY A 78 -6.80 -1.12 -2.31
C GLY A 78 -5.65 -0.74 -1.41
N TRP A 79 -5.35 -1.57 -0.43
CA TRP A 79 -4.34 -1.32 0.58
C TRP A 79 -3.13 -2.22 0.35
N VAL A 80 -1.92 -1.63 0.37
CA VAL A 80 -0.67 -2.38 0.26
C VAL A 80 0.21 -2.04 1.46
N LEU A 81 1.18 -2.90 1.74
CA LEU A 81 2.13 -2.61 2.81
C LEU A 81 2.97 -1.40 2.41
N TYR A 82 3.04 -0.41 3.30
CA TYR A 82 3.77 0.82 3.02
C TYR A 82 5.23 0.57 2.66
N GLN A 83 5.86 -0.40 3.32
CA GLN A 83 7.27 -0.71 3.07
C GLN A 83 7.54 -1.25 1.67
N MET A 84 6.51 -1.62 0.93
CA MET A 84 6.64 -2.09 -0.45
C MET A 84 6.48 -0.97 -1.48
N LEU A 85 6.48 0.27 -1.04
CA LEU A 85 6.35 1.44 -1.92
C LEU A 85 7.64 2.24 -1.92
N ALA A 86 8.08 2.64 -3.10
CA ALA A 86 9.19 3.58 -3.26
C ALA A 86 8.57 4.94 -3.60
N LYS A 87 8.73 5.90 -2.71
CA LYS A 87 8.16 7.23 -2.88
C LYS A 87 8.90 7.98 -3.98
N MET A 88 8.17 8.52 -4.93
CA MET A 88 8.74 9.33 -6.00
C MET A 88 8.85 10.79 -5.56
N GLY A 89 9.92 11.41 -5.92
CA GLY A 89 10.11 12.82 -5.67
C GLY A 89 11.31 13.17 -4.87
#